data_5386cc9f86d1e8671b4f34d8f9c7a0c9
#
_entry.id   5386cc9f86d1e8671b4f34d8f9c7a0c9
#
_cell.length_a   1.000
_cell.length_b   1.000
_cell.length_c   1.000
_cell.angle_alpha   90.00
_cell.angle_beta   90.00
_cell.angle_gamma   90.00
#
_symmetry.space_group_name_H-M   'P 1'
#
loop_
_entity.id
_entity.type
_entity.pdbx_description
1 polymer ?
#
loop_
_entity_poly.entity_id
_entity_poly.type
_entity_poly.pdbx_seq_one_letter_code
_entity_poly.pdbx_strand_id
1 'polypeptide(L)'
;MEQAIEYFGFITGLLYLYWEIRQNNLMWVVGILSAMAYIAVFAQSGLYAAMSFQVYYLVVSIYGLYVWHRDKKRGKVSENENDEACNNLVYRVLDWKMVLASTFASLAIFFLLYIVLEKFTGDPMPATDAVITSLSIVATYWLGRLYIHQWILWIVVDLLSVFLFFSQALYPTALLYVLYTVCAVYGFVHWKKKGTKL
;
A
#
# COMPACT_ATOMS: atom_id res chain seq x y z
N MET A 1 16.66 -20.67 8.97
CA MET A 1 15.38 -20.61 8.25
C MET A 1 14.75 -19.21 8.37
N GLU A 2 14.71 -18.61 9.56
CA GLU A 2 14.16 -17.25 9.79
C GLU A 2 14.84 -16.16 8.94
N GLN A 3 16.17 -16.12 8.91
CA GLN A 3 16.90 -15.13 8.10
C GLN A 3 16.60 -15.21 6.59
N ALA A 4 16.38 -16.42 6.06
CA ALA A 4 16.03 -16.59 4.65
C ALA A 4 14.63 -16.03 4.34
N ILE A 5 13.70 -16.15 5.28
CA ILE A 5 12.34 -15.59 5.17
C ILE A 5 12.39 -14.06 5.25
N GLU A 6 13.21 -13.49 6.13
CA GLU A 6 13.42 -12.04 6.24
C GLU A 6 14.00 -11.45 4.95
N TYR A 7 15.07 -12.06 4.39
CA TYR A 7 15.65 -11.62 3.13
C TYR A 7 14.67 -11.76 1.96
N PHE A 8 13.88 -12.83 1.94
CA PHE A 8 12.85 -13.01 0.93
C PHE A 8 11.77 -11.91 1.02
N GLY A 9 11.28 -11.61 2.22
CA GLY A 9 10.33 -10.52 2.46
C GLY A 9 10.89 -9.16 2.06
N PHE A 10 12.16 -8.89 2.39
CA PHE A 10 12.87 -7.68 2.02
C PHE A 10 12.95 -7.49 0.50
N ILE A 11 13.41 -8.52 -0.23
CA ILE A 11 13.56 -8.46 -1.69
C ILE A 11 12.20 -8.31 -2.37
N THR A 12 11.21 -9.08 -1.95
CA THR A 12 9.87 -9.03 -2.54
C THR A 12 9.18 -7.69 -2.29
N GLY A 13 9.38 -7.08 -1.10
CA GLY A 13 8.88 -5.75 -0.78
C GLY A 13 9.49 -4.65 -1.68
N LEU A 14 10.80 -4.68 -1.91
CA LEU A 14 11.46 -3.74 -2.81
C LEU A 14 11.03 -3.91 -4.28
N LEU A 15 10.84 -5.16 -4.74
CA LEU A 15 10.32 -5.44 -6.07
C LEU A 15 8.88 -4.92 -6.23
N TYR A 16 8.06 -5.07 -5.19
CA TYR A 16 6.70 -4.53 -5.18
C TYR A 16 6.71 -3.02 -5.36
N LEU A 17 7.53 -2.29 -4.57
CA LEU A 17 7.70 -0.84 -4.69
C LEU A 17 8.23 -0.40 -6.06
N TYR A 18 9.18 -1.15 -6.61
CA TYR A 18 9.69 -0.88 -7.95
C TYR A 18 8.58 -0.92 -9.02
N TRP A 19 7.71 -1.92 -8.96
CA TRP A 19 6.57 -2.02 -9.87
C TRP A 19 5.50 -0.95 -9.58
N GLU A 20 5.30 -0.59 -8.31
CA GLU A 20 4.39 0.48 -7.90
C GLU A 20 4.82 1.83 -8.47
N ILE A 21 6.09 2.21 -8.30
CA ILE A 21 6.67 3.45 -8.82
C ILE A 21 6.49 3.53 -10.36
N ARG A 22 6.68 2.42 -11.05
CA ARG A 22 6.51 2.33 -12.50
C ARG A 22 5.06 2.10 -12.95
N GLN A 23 4.12 2.06 -12.03
CA GLN A 23 2.72 1.73 -12.30
C GLN A 23 2.57 0.44 -13.12
N ASN A 24 3.39 -0.58 -12.85
CA ASN A 24 3.30 -1.84 -13.55
C ASN A 24 2.19 -2.71 -12.96
N ASN A 25 1.26 -3.17 -13.79
CA ASN A 25 0.15 -4.03 -13.37
C ASN A 25 0.59 -5.36 -12.75
N LEU A 26 1.85 -5.78 -12.96
CA LEU A 26 2.43 -6.97 -12.30
C LEU A 26 2.37 -6.88 -10.78
N MET A 27 2.47 -5.69 -10.20
CA MET A 27 2.29 -5.49 -8.76
C MET A 27 0.96 -6.09 -8.27
N TRP A 28 -0.13 -5.77 -8.95
CA TRP A 28 -1.46 -6.28 -8.59
C TRP A 28 -1.61 -7.77 -8.83
N VAL A 29 -1.02 -8.30 -9.92
CA VAL A 29 -1.03 -9.74 -10.22
C VAL A 29 -0.31 -10.53 -9.12
N VAL A 30 0.87 -10.07 -8.72
CA VAL A 30 1.61 -10.69 -7.60
C VAL A 30 0.83 -10.59 -6.30
N GLY A 31 0.19 -9.44 -6.03
CA GLY A 31 -0.69 -9.27 -4.87
C GLY A 31 -1.86 -10.27 -4.85
N ILE A 32 -2.52 -10.48 -5.98
CA ILE A 32 -3.60 -11.48 -6.13
C ILE A 32 -3.09 -12.90 -5.83
N LEU A 33 -1.97 -13.30 -6.46
CA LEU A 33 -1.40 -14.64 -6.28
C LEU A 33 -0.96 -14.88 -4.83
N SER A 34 -0.31 -13.90 -4.21
CA SER A 34 0.11 -13.96 -2.81
C SER A 34 -1.09 -14.06 -1.87
N ALA A 35 -2.10 -13.22 -2.06
CA ALA A 35 -3.31 -13.26 -1.23
C ALA A 35 -4.03 -14.61 -1.33
N MET A 36 -4.17 -15.18 -2.53
CA MET A 36 -4.78 -16.50 -2.73
C MET A 36 -4.00 -17.61 -2.01
N ALA A 37 -2.66 -17.60 -2.11
CA ALA A 37 -1.80 -18.56 -1.43
C ALA A 37 -1.96 -18.47 0.09
N TYR A 38 -1.90 -17.26 0.66
CA TYR A 38 -2.06 -17.07 2.10
C TYR A 38 -3.47 -17.38 2.61
N ILE A 39 -4.52 -17.10 1.84
CA ILE A 39 -5.91 -17.54 2.17
C ILE A 39 -5.94 -19.06 2.35
N ALA A 40 -5.34 -19.82 1.43
CA ALA A 40 -5.32 -21.27 1.53
C ALA A 40 -4.54 -21.77 2.77
N VAL A 41 -3.37 -21.17 3.03
CA VAL A 41 -2.54 -21.50 4.20
C VAL A 41 -3.27 -21.19 5.51
N PHE A 42 -3.84 -20.00 5.64
CA PHE A 42 -4.53 -19.58 6.87
C PHE A 42 -5.83 -20.33 7.11
N ALA A 43 -6.56 -20.71 6.04
CA ALA A 43 -7.73 -21.57 6.15
C ALA A 43 -7.36 -22.95 6.73
N GLN A 44 -6.28 -23.56 6.25
CA GLN A 44 -5.79 -24.85 6.76
C GLN A 44 -5.27 -24.75 8.20
N SER A 45 -4.71 -23.60 8.59
CA SER A 45 -4.20 -23.36 9.94
C SER A 45 -5.26 -22.88 10.94
N GLY A 46 -6.52 -22.67 10.51
CA GLY A 46 -7.59 -22.16 11.37
C GLY A 46 -7.45 -20.67 11.75
N LEU A 47 -6.57 -19.92 11.08
CA LEU A 47 -6.27 -18.51 11.35
C LEU A 47 -7.25 -17.59 10.60
N TYR A 48 -8.51 -17.63 10.96
CA TYR A 48 -9.58 -16.94 10.21
C TYR A 48 -9.46 -15.40 10.19
N ALA A 49 -8.91 -14.77 11.24
CA ALA A 49 -8.66 -13.33 11.27
C ALA A 49 -7.61 -12.92 10.23
N ALA A 50 -6.46 -13.62 10.18
CA ALA A 50 -5.42 -13.40 9.18
C ALA A 50 -5.92 -13.70 7.76
N MET A 51 -6.73 -14.75 7.60
CA MET A 51 -7.40 -15.07 6.34
C MET A 51 -8.30 -13.93 5.86
N SER A 52 -9.09 -13.33 6.74
CA SER A 52 -9.97 -12.21 6.41
C SER A 52 -9.19 -11.00 5.90
N PHE A 53 -8.00 -10.75 6.46
CA PHE A 53 -7.12 -9.69 6.00
C PHE A 53 -6.57 -9.95 4.58
N GLN A 54 -6.28 -11.21 4.26
CA GLN A 54 -5.88 -11.60 2.90
C GLN A 54 -7.02 -11.48 1.89
N VAL A 55 -8.27 -11.74 2.31
CA VAL A 55 -9.45 -11.50 1.45
C VAL A 55 -9.59 -10.01 1.12
N TYR A 56 -9.35 -9.12 2.10
CA TYR A 56 -9.28 -7.68 1.86
C TYR A 56 -8.22 -7.33 0.80
N TYR A 57 -6.99 -7.84 0.94
CA TYR A 57 -5.91 -7.59 -0.04
C TYR A 57 -6.24 -8.13 -1.43
N LEU A 58 -6.89 -9.30 -1.52
CA LEU A 58 -7.34 -9.87 -2.78
C LEU A 58 -8.33 -8.94 -3.49
N VAL A 59 -9.36 -8.48 -2.78
CA VAL A 59 -10.38 -7.56 -3.32
C VAL A 59 -9.75 -6.26 -3.80
N VAL A 60 -8.87 -5.66 -2.99
CA VAL A 60 -8.18 -4.41 -3.34
C VAL A 60 -7.25 -4.61 -4.54
N SER A 61 -6.56 -5.73 -4.62
CA SER A 61 -5.67 -6.02 -5.76
C SER A 61 -6.43 -6.20 -7.07
N ILE A 62 -7.57 -6.89 -7.05
CA ILE A 62 -8.45 -7.02 -8.22
C ILE A 62 -9.00 -5.64 -8.64
N TYR A 63 -9.47 -4.86 -7.67
CA TYR A 63 -9.97 -3.50 -7.92
C TYR A 63 -8.88 -2.59 -8.50
N GLY A 64 -7.68 -2.58 -7.91
CA GLY A 64 -6.55 -1.79 -8.37
C GLY A 64 -6.13 -2.16 -9.79
N LEU A 65 -6.03 -3.46 -10.09
CA LEU A 65 -5.72 -3.97 -11.44
C LEU A 65 -6.74 -3.46 -12.48
N TYR A 66 -8.04 -3.56 -12.14
CA TYR A 66 -9.11 -3.09 -13.02
C TYR A 66 -9.02 -1.58 -13.29
N VAL A 67 -8.87 -0.77 -12.22
CA VAL A 67 -8.80 0.69 -12.34
C VAL A 67 -7.56 1.11 -13.13
N TRP A 68 -6.40 0.55 -12.81
CA TRP A 68 -5.15 0.87 -13.50
C TRP A 68 -5.21 0.52 -14.99
N HIS A 69 -5.78 -0.64 -15.32
CA HIS A 69 -5.94 -1.04 -16.73
C HIS A 69 -6.86 -0.07 -17.49
N ARG A 70 -7.99 0.32 -16.87
CA ARG A 70 -8.95 1.26 -17.45
C ARG A 70 -8.37 2.65 -17.63
N ASP A 71 -7.71 3.19 -16.59
CA ASP A 71 -7.26 4.58 -16.58
C ASP A 71 -6.01 4.77 -17.47
N LYS A 72 -5.16 3.77 -17.59
CA LYS A 72 -4.06 3.77 -18.58
C LYS A 72 -4.56 3.77 -20.02
N LYS A 73 -5.67 3.10 -20.32
CA LYS A 73 -6.29 3.20 -21.65
C LYS A 73 -6.80 4.61 -21.95
N ARG A 74 -7.35 5.30 -20.96
CA ARG A 74 -7.83 6.69 -21.11
C ARG A 74 -6.67 7.67 -21.32
N GLY A 75 -5.57 7.52 -20.61
CA GLY A 75 -4.37 8.34 -20.79
C GLY A 75 -3.77 8.20 -22.21
N LYS A 76 -3.75 7.01 -22.77
CA LYS A 76 -3.27 6.78 -24.14
C LYS A 76 -4.13 7.40 -25.24
N VAL A 77 -5.42 7.57 -25.02
CA VAL A 77 -6.34 8.19 -26.00
C VAL A 77 -6.20 9.72 -26.01
N SER A 78 -5.66 10.31 -24.93
CA SER A 78 -5.46 11.76 -24.79
C SER A 78 -4.11 12.26 -25.37
N GLU A 79 -3.17 11.38 -25.65
CA GLU A 79 -1.87 11.71 -26.24
C GLU A 79 -1.89 11.38 -27.74
N ASN A 80 -1.67 12.41 -28.57
CA ASN A 80 -1.47 12.26 -30.01
C ASN A 80 -0.32 11.30 -30.33
N GLU A 81 -0.47 10.51 -31.40
CA GLU A 81 0.34 9.38 -31.86
C GLU A 81 1.85 9.60 -32.08
N ASN A 82 2.45 10.72 -31.68
CA ASN A 82 3.79 11.12 -32.11
C ASN A 82 4.91 11.02 -31.05
N ASP A 83 4.65 10.57 -29.82
CA ASP A 83 5.71 10.37 -28.82
C ASP A 83 5.92 8.89 -28.52
N GLU A 84 6.88 8.29 -29.23
CA GLU A 84 7.44 6.98 -28.96
C GLU A 84 8.02 6.96 -27.53
N ALA A 85 7.59 5.94 -26.74
CA ALA A 85 8.23 5.51 -25.50
C ALA A 85 8.20 6.45 -24.30
N CYS A 86 7.23 7.35 -24.16
CA CYS A 86 7.02 8.00 -22.87
C CYS A 86 6.29 7.06 -21.91
N ASN A 87 6.89 6.80 -20.75
CA ASN A 87 6.31 6.04 -19.65
C ASN A 87 4.87 6.56 -19.40
N ASN A 88 3.86 5.76 -19.75
CA ASN A 88 2.43 6.09 -19.60
C ASN A 88 2.01 6.13 -18.10
N LEU A 89 2.72 6.92 -17.30
CA LEU A 89 2.37 7.17 -15.92
C LEU A 89 1.22 8.17 -15.90
N VAL A 90 0.16 7.84 -15.20
CA VAL A 90 -1.00 8.71 -15.03
C VAL A 90 -1.32 8.86 -13.56
N TYR A 91 -1.77 10.04 -13.13
CA TYR A 91 -2.17 10.25 -11.75
C TYR A 91 -3.35 11.20 -11.62
N ARG A 92 -4.04 11.08 -10.49
CA ARG A 92 -5.14 11.96 -10.08
C ARG A 92 -4.71 12.81 -8.89
N VAL A 93 -5.30 14.00 -8.82
CA VAL A 93 -5.18 14.88 -7.65
C VAL A 93 -6.44 14.70 -6.79
N LEU A 94 -6.27 14.67 -5.48
CA LEU A 94 -7.39 14.55 -4.55
C LEU A 94 -8.28 15.79 -4.60
N ASP A 95 -9.58 15.56 -4.63
CA ASP A 95 -10.60 16.56 -4.35
C ASP A 95 -10.84 16.64 -2.81
N TRP A 96 -11.21 17.82 -2.32
CA TRP A 96 -11.46 18.05 -0.90
C TRP A 96 -12.54 17.13 -0.31
N LYS A 97 -13.56 16.76 -1.11
CA LYS A 97 -14.59 15.78 -0.70
C LYS A 97 -13.99 14.41 -0.43
N MET A 98 -13.05 13.97 -1.28
CA MET A 98 -12.34 12.72 -1.09
C MET A 98 -11.45 12.76 0.15
N VAL A 99 -10.78 13.88 0.41
CA VAL A 99 -9.97 14.06 1.63
C VAL A 99 -10.86 13.93 2.87
N LEU A 100 -11.99 14.64 2.93
CA LEU A 100 -12.94 14.53 4.04
C LEU A 100 -13.46 13.11 4.23
N ALA A 101 -13.94 12.48 3.15
CA ALA A 101 -14.45 11.11 3.22
C ALA A 101 -13.39 10.12 3.71
N SER A 102 -12.15 10.24 3.22
CA SER A 102 -11.03 9.39 3.64
C SER A 102 -10.63 9.63 5.10
N THR A 103 -10.68 10.88 5.57
CA THR A 103 -10.40 11.22 6.97
C THR A 103 -11.45 10.60 7.89
N PHE A 104 -12.74 10.73 7.58
CA PHE A 104 -13.79 10.09 8.38
C PHE A 104 -13.68 8.56 8.36
N ALA A 105 -13.41 7.97 7.19
CA ALA A 105 -13.19 6.53 7.07
C ALA A 105 -11.99 6.08 7.91
N SER A 106 -10.86 6.79 7.83
CA SER A 106 -9.65 6.48 8.62
C SER A 106 -9.92 6.56 10.12
N LEU A 107 -10.64 7.59 10.60
CA LEU A 107 -11.00 7.71 12.02
C LEU A 107 -11.91 6.57 12.48
N ALA A 108 -12.92 6.19 11.68
CA ALA A 108 -13.80 5.09 12.01
C ALA A 108 -13.03 3.76 12.10
N ILE A 109 -12.14 3.49 11.13
CA ILE A 109 -11.29 2.30 11.12
C ILE A 109 -10.32 2.33 12.31
N PHE A 110 -9.71 3.47 12.59
CA PHE A 110 -8.80 3.66 13.73
C PHE A 110 -9.49 3.29 15.06
N PHE A 111 -10.65 3.85 15.34
CA PHE A 111 -11.36 3.57 16.60
C PHE A 111 -11.78 2.09 16.71
N LEU A 112 -12.22 1.49 15.59
CA LEU A 112 -12.53 0.06 15.55
C LEU A 112 -11.30 -0.78 15.88
N LEU A 113 -10.19 -0.54 15.18
CA LEU A 113 -8.94 -1.27 15.37
C LEU A 113 -8.35 -1.04 16.76
N TYR A 114 -8.34 0.19 17.24
CA TYR A 114 -7.86 0.50 18.59
C TYR A 114 -8.58 -0.30 19.67
N ILE A 115 -9.93 -0.36 19.61
CA ILE A 115 -10.73 -1.14 20.56
C ILE A 115 -10.40 -2.63 20.45
N VAL A 116 -10.23 -3.15 19.24
CA VAL A 116 -9.90 -4.56 19.02
C VAL A 116 -8.49 -4.87 19.53
N LEU A 117 -7.49 -4.07 19.20
CA LEU A 117 -6.10 -4.28 19.60
C LEU A 117 -5.95 -4.17 21.13
N GLU A 118 -6.54 -3.15 21.75
CA GLU A 118 -6.46 -2.93 23.20
C GLU A 118 -7.17 -4.02 24.01
N LYS A 119 -8.35 -4.50 23.56
CA LYS A 119 -9.17 -5.43 24.35
C LYS A 119 -8.91 -6.90 24.06
N PHE A 120 -8.49 -7.23 22.86
CA PHE A 120 -8.43 -8.64 22.40
C PHE A 120 -7.03 -9.10 22.01
N THR A 121 -6.02 -8.19 22.02
CA THR A 121 -4.64 -8.55 21.72
C THR A 121 -3.72 -8.11 22.85
N GLY A 122 -2.50 -8.67 22.89
CA GLY A 122 -1.43 -8.23 23.79
C GLY A 122 -0.51 -7.18 23.15
N ASP A 123 -1.02 -6.37 22.24
CA ASP A 123 -0.23 -5.38 21.53
C ASP A 123 0.36 -4.35 22.51
N PRO A 124 1.67 -4.13 22.52
CA PRO A 124 2.32 -3.15 23.41
C PRO A 124 2.03 -1.68 23.03
N MET A 125 1.61 -1.42 21.79
CA MET A 125 1.36 -0.06 21.27
C MET A 125 0.09 0.02 20.41
N PRO A 126 -1.09 -0.34 20.93
CA PRO A 126 -2.32 -0.53 20.14
C PRO A 126 -2.78 0.73 19.40
N ALA A 127 -2.56 1.93 19.99
CA ALA A 127 -2.91 3.18 19.35
C ALA A 127 -2.03 3.45 18.11
N THR A 128 -0.74 3.20 18.20
CA THR A 128 0.21 3.42 17.09
C THR A 128 -0.06 2.43 15.96
N ASP A 129 -0.27 1.14 16.28
CA ASP A 129 -0.58 0.13 15.27
C ASP A 129 -1.94 0.40 14.59
N ALA A 130 -2.96 0.80 15.34
CA ALA A 130 -4.25 1.19 14.79
C ALA A 130 -4.15 2.39 13.82
N VAL A 131 -3.33 3.41 14.15
CA VAL A 131 -3.08 4.56 13.25
C VAL A 131 -2.38 4.10 11.97
N ILE A 132 -1.28 3.35 12.09
CA ILE A 132 -0.53 2.82 10.95
C ILE A 132 -1.46 2.03 10.03
N THR A 133 -2.22 1.10 10.58
CA THR A 133 -3.11 0.22 9.81
C THR A 133 -4.25 1.00 9.14
N SER A 134 -4.90 1.93 9.86
CA SER A 134 -5.99 2.73 9.29
C SER A 134 -5.52 3.62 8.14
N LEU A 135 -4.36 4.26 8.28
CA LEU A 135 -3.76 5.07 7.21
C LEU A 135 -3.30 4.21 6.02
N SER A 136 -2.76 3.02 6.27
CA SER A 136 -2.36 2.06 5.22
C SER A 136 -3.55 1.62 4.36
N ILE A 137 -4.71 1.39 4.98
CA ILE A 137 -5.95 1.05 4.25
C ILE A 137 -6.35 2.19 3.31
N VAL A 138 -6.32 3.43 3.80
CA VAL A 138 -6.62 4.61 2.97
C VAL A 138 -5.56 4.80 1.87
N ALA A 139 -4.27 4.66 2.21
CA ALA A 139 -3.18 4.78 1.23
C ALA A 139 -3.32 3.76 0.11
N THR A 140 -3.63 2.50 0.44
CA THR A 140 -3.86 1.42 -0.54
C THR A 140 -5.07 1.71 -1.44
N TYR A 141 -6.16 2.25 -0.88
CA TYR A 141 -7.31 2.69 -1.67
C TYR A 141 -6.94 3.82 -2.64
N TRP A 142 -6.17 4.83 -2.17
CA TRP A 142 -5.70 5.92 -3.03
C TRP A 142 -4.74 5.44 -4.11
N LEU A 143 -3.85 4.49 -3.78
CA LEU A 143 -2.97 3.81 -4.74
C LEU A 143 -3.79 3.13 -5.85
N GLY A 144 -4.80 2.34 -5.49
CA GLY A 144 -5.69 1.68 -6.44
C GLY A 144 -6.40 2.66 -7.38
N ARG A 145 -6.66 3.89 -6.92
CA ARG A 145 -7.30 4.98 -7.70
C ARG A 145 -6.30 5.92 -8.38
N LEU A 146 -5.00 5.63 -8.32
CA LEU A 146 -3.92 6.45 -8.89
C LEU A 146 -3.83 7.87 -8.32
N TYR A 147 -4.26 8.11 -7.08
CA TYR A 147 -4.06 9.39 -6.43
C TYR A 147 -2.59 9.58 -6.04
N ILE A 148 -1.94 10.64 -6.54
CA ILE A 148 -0.52 10.91 -6.24
C ILE A 148 -0.26 11.12 -4.74
N HIS A 149 -1.26 11.61 -4.00
CA HIS A 149 -1.14 11.86 -2.57
C HIS A 149 -1.01 10.59 -1.71
N GLN A 150 -1.25 9.40 -2.30
CA GLN A 150 -0.98 8.13 -1.62
C GLN A 150 0.47 8.03 -1.15
N TRP A 151 1.42 8.58 -1.91
CA TRP A 151 2.83 8.60 -1.52
C TRP A 151 3.09 9.38 -0.23
N ILE A 152 2.35 10.49 -0.02
CA ILE A 152 2.44 11.27 1.23
C ILE A 152 1.93 10.45 2.41
N LEU A 153 0.83 9.70 2.24
CA LEU A 153 0.36 8.79 3.29
C LEU A 153 1.36 7.69 3.58
N TRP A 154 1.98 7.09 2.56
CA TRP A 154 3.01 6.06 2.77
C TRP A 154 4.21 6.62 3.52
N ILE A 155 4.68 7.84 3.20
CA ILE A 155 5.76 8.49 3.97
C ILE A 155 5.38 8.60 5.46
N VAL A 156 4.15 9.02 5.78
CA VAL A 156 3.68 9.13 7.17
C VAL A 156 3.60 7.76 7.84
N VAL A 157 3.01 6.78 7.17
CA VAL A 157 2.87 5.38 7.65
C VAL A 157 4.24 4.77 7.90
N ASP A 158 5.17 4.90 6.97
CA ASP A 158 6.51 4.33 7.09
C ASP A 158 7.29 4.96 8.25
N LEU A 159 7.21 6.29 8.43
CA LEU A 159 7.85 6.97 9.56
C LEU A 159 7.27 6.53 10.92
N LEU A 160 5.95 6.37 11.01
CA LEU A 160 5.31 5.82 12.21
C LEU A 160 5.72 4.37 12.45
N SER A 161 5.87 3.57 11.39
CA SER A 161 6.34 2.19 11.46
C SER A 161 7.80 2.12 11.92
N VAL A 162 8.66 3.02 11.44
CA VAL A 162 10.05 3.14 11.96
C VAL A 162 10.04 3.36 13.47
N PHE A 163 9.23 4.31 13.96
CA PHE A 163 9.10 4.58 15.39
C PHE A 163 8.59 3.35 16.15
N LEU A 164 7.53 2.69 15.65
CA LEU A 164 6.94 1.50 16.27
C LEU A 164 7.97 0.37 16.40
N PHE A 165 8.62 -0.01 15.29
CA PHE A 165 9.55 -1.14 15.29
C PHE A 165 10.86 -0.83 16.00
N PHE A 166 11.32 0.42 15.98
CA PHE A 166 12.48 0.83 16.76
C PHE A 166 12.21 0.74 18.26
N SER A 167 11.02 1.17 18.73
CA SER A 167 10.63 1.07 20.15
C SER A 167 10.49 -0.37 20.64
N GLN A 168 10.22 -1.31 19.74
CA GLN A 168 10.15 -2.75 20.03
C GLN A 168 11.50 -3.48 19.83
N ALA A 169 12.60 -2.75 19.62
CA ALA A 169 13.93 -3.29 19.33
C ALA A 169 14.02 -4.17 18.07
N LEU A 170 13.07 -4.02 17.13
CA LEU A 170 13.04 -4.70 15.83
C LEU A 170 13.81 -3.87 14.77
N TYR A 171 15.11 -3.68 15.00
CA TYR A 171 15.95 -2.80 14.20
C TYR A 171 16.03 -3.16 12.71
N PRO A 172 16.10 -4.44 12.27
CA PRO A 172 16.10 -4.76 10.83
C PRO A 172 14.81 -4.33 10.14
N THR A 173 13.67 -4.54 10.79
CA THR A 173 12.36 -4.11 10.27
C THR A 173 12.25 -2.57 10.24
N ALA A 174 12.72 -1.88 11.28
CA ALA A 174 12.75 -0.42 11.29
C ALA A 174 13.59 0.13 10.12
N LEU A 175 14.77 -0.47 9.85
CA LEU A 175 15.61 -0.09 8.70
C LEU A 175 14.88 -0.30 7.36
N LEU A 176 14.12 -1.37 7.21
CA LEU A 176 13.31 -1.62 6.02
C LEU A 176 12.31 -0.50 5.77
N TYR A 177 11.61 -0.02 6.81
CA TYR A 177 10.66 1.10 6.68
C TYR A 177 11.34 2.45 6.40
N VAL A 178 12.59 2.65 6.84
CA VAL A 178 13.40 3.80 6.39
C VAL A 178 13.61 3.74 4.87
N LEU A 179 13.95 2.58 4.32
CA LEU A 179 14.10 2.40 2.87
C LEU A 179 12.77 2.61 2.14
N TYR A 180 11.66 2.13 2.69
CA TYR A 180 10.32 2.37 2.13
C TYR A 180 9.99 3.86 2.10
N THR A 181 10.30 4.61 3.16
CA THR A 181 10.14 6.07 3.19
C THR A 181 10.91 6.75 2.04
N VAL A 182 12.18 6.36 1.82
CA VAL A 182 12.99 6.90 0.72
C VAL A 182 12.37 6.57 -0.64
N CYS A 183 11.92 5.32 -0.83
CA CYS A 183 11.23 4.90 -2.05
C CYS A 183 9.92 5.66 -2.27
N ALA A 184 9.16 5.94 -1.22
CA ALA A 184 7.90 6.70 -1.29
C ALA A 184 8.15 8.16 -1.71
N VAL A 185 9.19 8.81 -1.16
CA VAL A 185 9.61 10.15 -1.60
C VAL A 185 10.01 10.14 -3.07
N TYR A 186 10.81 9.15 -3.49
CA TYR A 186 11.19 9.00 -4.88
C TYR A 186 9.98 8.76 -5.79
N GLY A 187 9.05 7.89 -5.38
CA GLY A 187 7.82 7.59 -6.11
C GLY A 187 6.96 8.83 -6.32
N PHE A 188 6.78 9.65 -5.28
CA PHE A 188 6.06 10.92 -5.38
C PHE A 188 6.69 11.86 -6.41
N VAL A 189 8.01 12.07 -6.31
CA VAL A 189 8.75 12.95 -7.24
C VAL A 189 8.69 12.42 -8.67
N HIS A 190 8.82 11.10 -8.83
CA HIS A 190 8.79 10.43 -10.13
C HIS A 190 7.42 10.57 -10.81
N TRP A 191 6.33 10.29 -10.08
CA TRP A 191 4.96 10.44 -10.60
C TRP A 191 4.65 11.90 -10.94
N LYS A 192 5.09 12.86 -10.11
CA LYS A 192 4.88 14.29 -10.33
C LYS A 192 5.62 14.81 -11.56
N LYS A 193 6.85 14.31 -11.81
CA LYS A 193 7.69 14.77 -12.93
C LYS A 193 7.36 14.11 -14.26
N LYS A 194 7.00 12.82 -14.25
CA LYS A 194 6.84 12.01 -15.47
C LYS A 194 5.40 11.60 -15.75
N GLY A 195 4.50 11.80 -14.81
CA GLY A 195 3.10 11.40 -14.95
C GLY A 195 2.23 12.51 -15.55
N THR A 196 1.22 12.09 -16.31
CA THR A 196 0.17 12.96 -16.83
C THR A 196 -1.00 13.01 -15.87
N LYS A 197 -1.51 14.22 -15.58
CA LYS A 197 -2.68 14.40 -14.70
C LYS A 197 -3.94 14.00 -15.47
N LEU A 198 -4.75 13.09 -14.88
CA LEU A 198 -6.08 12.70 -15.36
C LEU A 198 -7.15 13.68 -14.89
#